data_23d63dfc05a9bea9b475968536733d46
#
_entry.id   23d63dfc05a9bea9b475968536733d46
#
_cell.length_a   1.000
_cell.length_b   1.000
_cell.length_c   1.000
_cell.angle_alpha   90.00
_cell.angle_beta   90.00
_cell.angle_gamma   90.00
#
_symmetry.space_group_name_H-M   'P 1'
#
loop_
_entity.id
_entity.type
_entity.pdbx_description
1 polymer ?
#
loop_
_entity_poly.entity_id
_entity_poly.type
_entity_poly.pdbx_seq_one_letter_code
_entity_poly.pdbx_strand_id
1 'polypeptide(L)'
;MILEISGLTKNFGGLAAVSGMNITVNDGEVLGLIGPNGAGKSTLFNLITGVIQPTKGTVVFKGKDITGKRPHVIAELGIGRTFQLNPLFPNFTVLQNVISSFQIRPRSNLFDTFFNTPVYRKNEAYILEQSLEILQLVGLYKVRNELAKNQPHGYQKMLGVARALAIKPELLLLDEPIAGMNPDEIDNTIEAIKRTSQLGVTIILVEHNMKILEICNRVVVINFGQKIVEGTPQEIKENPEVIKAYLGSGHDTQH
;
A
#
# COMPACT_ATOMS: atom_id res chain seq x y z
N MET A 1 -6.33 4.39 -17.14
CA MET A 1 -5.64 3.18 -16.61
C MET A 1 -4.27 3.57 -16.08
N ILE A 2 -4.04 3.38 -14.80
CA ILE A 2 -2.79 3.79 -14.13
C ILE A 2 -1.76 2.65 -14.05
N LEU A 3 -2.21 1.40 -13.87
CA LEU A 3 -1.35 0.22 -13.78
C LEU A 3 -1.85 -0.89 -14.68
N GLU A 4 -0.93 -1.52 -15.40
CA GLU A 4 -1.18 -2.71 -16.23
C GLU A 4 -0.12 -3.77 -15.91
N ILE A 5 -0.58 -4.97 -15.59
CA ILE A 5 0.23 -6.15 -15.31
C ILE A 5 -0.13 -7.19 -16.36
N SER A 6 0.87 -7.65 -17.13
CA SER A 6 0.65 -8.56 -18.27
C SER A 6 1.56 -9.78 -18.16
N GLY A 7 0.96 -10.97 -18.03
CA GLY A 7 1.65 -12.25 -17.99
C GLY A 7 2.68 -12.38 -16.87
N LEU A 8 2.53 -11.60 -15.77
CA LEU A 8 3.55 -11.50 -14.71
C LEU A 8 3.69 -12.83 -14.00
N THR A 9 4.94 -13.31 -13.94
CA THR A 9 5.28 -14.62 -13.36
C THR A 9 6.50 -14.50 -12.46
N LYS A 10 6.46 -15.17 -11.32
CA LYS A 10 7.59 -15.33 -10.41
C LYS A 10 7.72 -16.76 -9.94
N ASN A 11 8.85 -17.35 -10.25
CA ASN A 11 9.24 -18.67 -9.76
C ASN A 11 10.32 -18.54 -8.67
N PHE A 12 10.18 -19.33 -7.61
CA PHE A 12 11.21 -19.57 -6.60
C PHE A 12 11.59 -21.06 -6.66
N GLY A 13 12.72 -21.35 -7.31
CA GLY A 13 13.04 -22.76 -7.64
C GLY A 13 11.97 -23.38 -8.51
N GLY A 14 11.38 -24.49 -8.06
CA GLY A 14 10.29 -25.19 -8.74
C GLY A 14 8.88 -24.65 -8.45
N LEU A 15 8.72 -23.70 -7.51
CA LEU A 15 7.42 -23.17 -7.12
C LEU A 15 7.11 -21.86 -7.86
N ALA A 16 5.98 -21.85 -8.58
CA ALA A 16 5.43 -20.62 -9.16
C ALA A 16 4.58 -19.86 -8.12
N ALA A 17 5.15 -18.84 -7.49
CA ALA A 17 4.45 -18.02 -6.50
C ALA A 17 3.47 -17.02 -7.13
N VAL A 18 3.73 -16.59 -8.38
CA VAL A 18 2.82 -15.83 -9.25
C VAL A 18 2.97 -16.42 -10.65
N SER A 19 1.88 -16.72 -11.32
CA SER A 19 1.86 -17.41 -12.61
C SER A 19 0.90 -16.75 -13.60
N GLY A 20 1.45 -16.09 -14.62
CA GLY A 20 0.67 -15.53 -15.73
C GLY A 20 -0.34 -14.46 -15.29
N MET A 21 -0.03 -13.66 -14.25
CA MET A 21 -0.96 -12.68 -13.69
C MET A 21 -1.25 -11.55 -14.69
N ASN A 22 -2.55 -11.28 -14.89
CA ASN A 22 -3.03 -10.18 -15.70
C ASN A 22 -4.02 -9.35 -14.86
N ILE A 23 -3.66 -8.10 -14.56
CA ILE A 23 -4.48 -7.16 -13.78
C ILE A 23 -4.31 -5.77 -14.38
N THR A 24 -5.41 -5.05 -14.53
CA THR A 24 -5.42 -3.63 -14.86
C THR A 24 -6.01 -2.86 -13.70
N VAL A 25 -5.55 -1.63 -13.46
CA VAL A 25 -6.09 -0.73 -12.43
C VAL A 25 -6.37 0.62 -13.08
N ASN A 26 -7.56 1.16 -12.86
CA ASN A 26 -7.96 2.45 -13.38
C ASN A 26 -7.53 3.58 -12.44
N ASP A 27 -7.43 4.80 -12.99
CA ASP A 27 -7.12 5.98 -12.20
C ASP A 27 -8.25 6.23 -11.17
N GLY A 28 -7.90 6.50 -9.92
CA GLY A 28 -8.83 6.74 -8.82
C GLY A 28 -9.57 5.49 -8.31
N GLU A 29 -9.29 4.31 -8.85
CA GLU A 29 -9.90 3.05 -8.42
C GLU A 29 -9.36 2.60 -7.05
N VAL A 30 -10.24 2.06 -6.21
CA VAL A 30 -9.88 1.24 -5.04
C VAL A 30 -10.06 -0.22 -5.42
N LEU A 31 -8.97 -0.92 -5.68
CA LEU A 31 -8.95 -2.34 -6.04
C LEU A 31 -8.64 -3.20 -4.82
N GLY A 32 -9.55 -4.10 -4.46
CA GLY A 32 -9.29 -5.16 -3.48
C GLY A 32 -8.53 -6.32 -4.09
N LEU A 33 -7.52 -6.83 -3.39
CA LEU A 33 -6.78 -8.03 -3.78
C LEU A 33 -6.89 -9.06 -2.64
N ILE A 34 -7.64 -10.13 -2.86
CA ILE A 34 -7.90 -11.13 -1.83
C ILE A 34 -7.44 -12.53 -2.26
N GLY A 35 -7.36 -13.42 -1.30
CA GLY A 35 -6.97 -14.81 -1.51
C GLY A 35 -6.43 -15.43 -0.22
N PRO A 36 -6.36 -16.76 -0.13
CA PRO A 36 -5.83 -17.44 1.05
C PRO A 36 -4.37 -17.10 1.33
N ASN A 37 -3.87 -17.53 2.50
CA ASN A 37 -2.46 -17.39 2.83
C ASN A 37 -1.62 -18.22 1.83
N GLY A 38 -0.52 -17.63 1.37
CA GLY A 38 0.30 -18.26 0.33
C GLY A 38 -0.21 -18.10 -1.11
N ALA A 39 -1.34 -17.42 -1.35
CA ALA A 39 -1.90 -17.20 -2.68
C ALA A 39 -1.02 -16.34 -3.62
N GLY A 40 0.04 -15.69 -3.11
CA GLY A 40 0.95 -14.86 -3.91
C GLY A 40 0.73 -13.35 -3.80
N LYS A 41 -0.17 -12.87 -2.91
CA LYS A 41 -0.50 -11.43 -2.73
C LYS A 41 0.74 -10.56 -2.46
N SER A 42 1.49 -10.90 -1.41
CA SER A 42 2.71 -10.14 -1.04
C SER A 42 3.81 -10.28 -2.09
N THR A 43 3.88 -11.42 -2.79
CA THR A 43 4.79 -11.61 -3.93
C THR A 43 4.43 -10.67 -5.07
N LEU A 44 3.14 -10.52 -5.39
CA LEU A 44 2.67 -9.58 -6.40
C LEU A 44 3.02 -8.14 -6.04
N PHE A 45 2.80 -7.72 -4.80
CA PHE A 45 3.20 -6.39 -4.32
C PHE A 45 4.72 -6.18 -4.43
N ASN A 46 5.52 -7.20 -4.08
CA ASN A 46 6.98 -7.14 -4.20
C ASN A 46 7.44 -7.01 -5.66
N LEU A 47 6.73 -7.63 -6.61
CA LEU A 47 6.99 -7.51 -8.05
C LEU A 47 6.65 -6.10 -8.56
N ILE A 48 5.47 -5.55 -8.20
CA ILE A 48 5.04 -4.21 -8.60
C ILE A 48 6.01 -3.14 -8.07
N THR A 49 6.50 -3.32 -6.84
CA THR A 49 7.37 -2.34 -6.18
C THR A 49 8.86 -2.58 -6.39
N GLY A 50 9.24 -3.56 -7.22
CA GLY A 50 10.63 -3.83 -7.58
C GLY A 50 11.50 -4.42 -6.47
N VAL A 51 10.89 -4.86 -5.36
CA VAL A 51 11.59 -5.56 -4.26
C VAL A 51 12.15 -6.90 -4.74
N ILE A 52 11.42 -7.57 -5.65
CA ILE A 52 11.87 -8.78 -6.33
C ILE A 52 11.70 -8.64 -7.84
N GLN A 53 12.57 -9.34 -8.59
CA GLN A 53 12.52 -9.35 -10.04
C GLN A 53 11.52 -10.40 -10.55
N PRO A 54 10.70 -10.10 -11.58
CA PRO A 54 9.86 -11.11 -12.21
C PRO A 54 10.70 -12.13 -13.00
N THR A 55 10.15 -13.32 -13.18
CA THR A 55 10.72 -14.34 -14.07
C THR A 55 10.28 -14.09 -15.52
N LYS A 56 9.02 -13.64 -15.71
CA LYS A 56 8.41 -13.28 -16.99
C LYS A 56 7.33 -12.22 -16.79
N GLY A 57 6.88 -11.63 -17.89
CA GLY A 57 5.80 -10.65 -17.92
C GLY A 57 6.26 -9.23 -17.64
N THR A 58 5.34 -8.30 -17.66
CA THR A 58 5.62 -6.86 -17.57
C THR A 58 4.71 -6.16 -16.57
N VAL A 59 5.19 -5.05 -16.02
CA VAL A 59 4.43 -4.10 -15.20
C VAL A 59 4.59 -2.73 -15.82
N VAL A 60 3.49 -2.12 -16.25
CA VAL A 60 3.45 -0.80 -16.86
C VAL A 60 2.70 0.16 -15.94
N PHE A 61 3.30 1.27 -15.57
CA PHE A 61 2.70 2.33 -14.75
C PHE A 61 2.63 3.63 -15.55
N LYS A 62 1.41 4.15 -15.76
CA LYS A 62 1.16 5.37 -16.57
C LYS A 62 1.84 5.31 -17.95
N GLY A 63 1.71 4.17 -18.63
CA GLY A 63 2.31 3.92 -19.94
C GLY A 63 3.83 3.73 -19.95
N LYS A 64 4.50 3.72 -18.78
CA LYS A 64 5.94 3.49 -18.67
C LYS A 64 6.21 2.10 -18.12
N ASP A 65 7.07 1.35 -18.77
CA ASP A 65 7.55 0.06 -18.25
C ASP A 65 8.39 0.28 -16.99
N ILE A 66 7.92 -0.32 -15.89
CA ILE A 66 8.60 -0.30 -14.58
C ILE A 66 9.10 -1.69 -14.18
N THR A 67 9.02 -2.67 -15.08
CA THR A 67 9.37 -4.06 -14.82
C THR A 67 10.79 -4.17 -14.28
N GLY A 68 10.92 -4.71 -13.08
CA GLY A 68 12.22 -4.91 -12.44
C GLY A 68 13.03 -3.65 -12.11
N LYS A 69 12.45 -2.46 -12.16
CA LYS A 69 13.11 -1.25 -11.67
C LYS A 69 13.33 -1.34 -10.15
N ARG A 70 14.32 -0.61 -9.66
CA ARG A 70 14.64 -0.57 -8.23
C ARG A 70 13.54 0.15 -7.44
N PRO A 71 13.27 -0.23 -6.16
CA PRO A 71 12.17 0.32 -5.37
C PRO A 71 12.15 1.85 -5.25
N HIS A 72 13.32 2.49 -5.08
CA HIS A 72 13.39 3.94 -5.00
C HIS A 72 12.95 4.64 -6.30
N VAL A 73 13.30 4.07 -7.47
CA VAL A 73 12.87 4.58 -8.78
C VAL A 73 11.35 4.48 -8.90
N ILE A 74 10.77 3.36 -8.47
CA ILE A 74 9.32 3.14 -8.49
C ILE A 74 8.60 4.11 -7.55
N ALA A 75 9.16 4.37 -6.36
CA ALA A 75 8.63 5.37 -5.44
C ALA A 75 8.70 6.80 -6.02
N GLU A 76 9.79 7.15 -6.69
CA GLU A 76 9.94 8.44 -7.39
C GLU A 76 8.92 8.62 -8.53
N LEU A 77 8.50 7.54 -9.17
CA LEU A 77 7.46 7.56 -10.20
C LEU A 77 6.05 7.79 -9.64
N GLY A 78 5.86 7.64 -8.32
CA GLY A 78 4.59 7.89 -7.66
C GLY A 78 3.86 6.64 -7.16
N ILE A 79 4.56 5.53 -6.93
CA ILE A 79 3.99 4.34 -6.29
C ILE A 79 4.43 4.29 -4.82
N GLY A 80 3.46 4.48 -3.90
CA GLY A 80 3.66 4.32 -2.46
C GLY A 80 3.26 2.92 -1.99
N ARG A 81 3.90 2.43 -0.92
CA ARG A 81 3.55 1.14 -0.30
C ARG A 81 3.69 1.17 1.20
N THR A 82 2.75 0.53 1.90
CA THR A 82 2.94 0.12 3.30
C THR A 82 3.55 -1.27 3.34
N PHE A 83 4.34 -1.55 4.37
CA PHE A 83 4.94 -2.86 4.61
C PHE A 83 4.32 -3.49 5.85
N GLN A 84 4.16 -4.81 5.87
CA GLN A 84 3.67 -5.56 7.05
C GLN A 84 4.50 -5.25 8.31
N LEU A 85 5.82 -5.25 8.17
CA LEU A 85 6.75 -4.74 9.18
C LEU A 85 7.02 -3.27 8.85
N ASN A 86 6.23 -2.37 9.43
CA ASN A 86 6.43 -0.93 9.26
C ASN A 86 7.78 -0.52 9.86
N PRO A 87 8.78 -0.16 9.05
CA PRO A 87 10.07 0.32 9.56
C PRO A 87 9.92 1.76 10.08
N LEU A 88 9.21 1.92 11.20
CA LEU A 88 9.10 3.20 11.90
C LEU A 88 10.42 3.55 12.57
N PHE A 89 10.67 4.84 12.71
CA PHE A 89 11.72 5.35 13.60
C PHE A 89 11.15 5.41 15.03
N PRO A 90 11.42 4.43 15.90
CA PRO A 90 10.69 4.26 17.16
C PRO A 90 10.92 5.40 18.15
N ASN A 91 12.08 6.04 18.09
CA ASN A 91 12.48 7.16 18.94
C ASN A 91 12.17 8.54 18.33
N PHE A 92 11.58 8.58 17.13
CA PHE A 92 11.03 9.80 16.55
C PHE A 92 9.58 9.97 16.98
N THR A 93 9.12 11.22 17.02
CA THR A 93 7.69 11.50 17.18
C THR A 93 6.90 11.03 15.95
N VAL A 94 5.60 10.93 16.10
CA VAL A 94 4.69 10.63 14.98
C VAL A 94 4.91 11.64 13.84
N LEU A 95 5.01 12.94 14.13
CA LEU A 95 5.27 13.98 13.15
C LEU A 95 6.65 13.81 12.48
N GLN A 96 7.71 13.57 13.25
CA GLN A 96 9.05 13.39 12.71
C GLN A 96 9.15 12.17 11.78
N ASN A 97 8.40 11.11 12.04
CA ASN A 97 8.30 9.96 11.15
C ASN A 97 7.73 10.33 9.77
N VAL A 98 6.70 11.19 9.73
CA VAL A 98 6.12 11.65 8.46
C VAL A 98 7.08 12.60 7.74
N ILE A 99 7.63 13.60 8.44
CA ILE A 99 8.61 14.54 7.88
C ILE A 99 9.79 13.81 7.23
N SER A 100 10.31 12.75 7.86
CA SER A 100 11.44 11.98 7.33
C SER A 100 11.16 11.34 5.97
N SER A 101 9.89 11.11 5.63
CA SER A 101 9.50 10.48 4.36
C SER A 101 9.47 11.47 3.18
N PHE A 102 9.41 12.79 3.42
CA PHE A 102 9.53 13.80 2.38
C PHE A 102 10.94 13.95 1.81
N GLN A 103 11.95 13.41 2.45
CA GLN A 103 13.36 13.51 2.01
C GLN A 103 13.67 12.72 0.74
N ILE A 104 12.76 11.86 0.27
CA ILE A 104 12.92 11.11 -0.99
C ILE A 104 12.99 12.06 -2.20
N ARG A 105 12.41 13.27 -2.10
CA ARG A 105 12.47 14.31 -3.13
C ARG A 105 12.94 15.64 -2.53
N PRO A 106 14.23 15.80 -2.21
CA PRO A 106 14.71 17.06 -1.64
C PRO A 106 14.50 18.21 -2.63
N ARG A 107 13.83 19.26 -2.17
CA ARG A 107 13.63 20.52 -2.94
C ARG A 107 14.70 21.57 -2.68
N SER A 108 15.64 21.28 -1.77
CA SER A 108 16.78 22.13 -1.44
C SER A 108 18.09 21.34 -1.61
N ASN A 109 19.14 22.03 -2.01
CA ASN A 109 20.48 21.45 -2.12
C ASN A 109 21.25 21.61 -0.78
N LEU A 110 22.43 20.98 -0.67
CA LEU A 110 23.24 21.04 0.54
C LEU A 110 23.62 22.47 0.94
N PHE A 111 23.85 23.36 -0.02
CA PHE A 111 24.17 24.75 0.20
C PHE A 111 22.99 25.48 0.86
N ASP A 112 21.77 25.31 0.34
CA ASP A 112 20.56 25.90 0.92
C ASP A 112 20.33 25.47 2.37
N THR A 113 20.59 24.19 2.66
CA THR A 113 20.46 23.61 3.99
C THR A 113 21.50 24.21 4.94
N PHE A 114 22.78 24.26 4.51
CA PHE A 114 23.88 24.75 5.35
C PHE A 114 23.75 26.25 5.68
N PHE A 115 23.34 27.08 4.73
CA PHE A 115 23.17 28.52 4.91
C PHE A 115 21.78 28.96 5.36
N ASN A 116 20.87 28.00 5.65
CA ASN A 116 19.49 28.29 6.09
C ASN A 116 18.79 29.33 5.22
N THR A 117 18.90 29.18 3.90
CA THR A 117 18.39 30.14 2.92
C THR A 117 16.86 30.30 2.99
N PRO A 118 16.28 31.38 2.45
CA PRO A 118 14.83 31.54 2.33
C PRO A 118 14.15 30.36 1.60
N VAL A 119 14.85 29.74 0.62
CA VAL A 119 14.38 28.54 -0.10
C VAL A 119 14.26 27.36 0.85
N TYR A 120 15.28 27.13 1.68
CA TYR A 120 15.26 26.08 2.69
C TYR A 120 14.11 26.27 3.69
N ARG A 121 13.98 27.47 4.28
CA ARG A 121 12.89 27.79 5.25
C ARG A 121 11.50 27.58 4.66
N LYS A 122 11.29 27.99 3.40
CA LYS A 122 10.02 27.79 2.69
C LYS A 122 9.73 26.32 2.46
N ASN A 123 10.76 25.52 2.14
CA ASN A 123 10.62 24.08 1.96
C ASN A 123 10.29 23.37 3.28
N GLU A 124 10.96 23.71 4.40
CA GLU A 124 10.67 23.17 5.72
C GLU A 124 9.25 23.49 6.19
N ALA A 125 8.80 24.76 6.00
CA ALA A 125 7.43 25.16 6.31
C ALA A 125 6.40 24.35 5.50
N TYR A 126 6.65 24.15 4.21
CA TYR A 126 5.81 23.32 3.33
C TYR A 126 5.76 21.86 3.78
N ILE A 127 6.91 21.25 4.11
CA ILE A 127 6.97 19.86 4.59
C ILE A 127 6.20 19.72 5.89
N LEU A 128 6.35 20.67 6.82
CA LEU A 128 5.63 20.67 8.08
C LEU A 128 4.11 20.75 7.85
N GLU A 129 3.65 21.69 7.05
CA GLU A 129 2.23 21.86 6.72
C GLU A 129 1.65 20.58 6.12
N GLN A 130 2.30 20.03 5.09
CA GLN A 130 1.86 18.79 4.44
C GLN A 130 1.87 17.59 5.40
N SER A 131 2.86 17.51 6.29
CA SER A 131 2.90 16.45 7.31
C SER A 131 1.73 16.54 8.28
N LEU A 132 1.34 17.75 8.69
CA LEU A 132 0.19 17.97 9.56
C LEU A 132 -1.13 17.62 8.88
N GLU A 133 -1.30 17.98 7.60
CA GLU A 133 -2.48 17.60 6.79
C GLU A 133 -2.60 16.08 6.65
N ILE A 134 -1.50 15.39 6.35
CA ILE A 134 -1.49 13.92 6.29
C ILE A 134 -1.86 13.30 7.64
N LEU A 135 -1.33 13.82 8.75
CA LEU A 135 -1.67 13.34 10.09
C LEU A 135 -3.14 13.59 10.46
N GLN A 136 -3.75 14.68 9.97
CA GLN A 136 -5.19 14.90 10.09
C GLN A 136 -5.98 13.86 9.29
N LEU A 137 -5.58 13.62 8.04
CA LEU A 137 -6.22 12.66 7.14
C LEU A 137 -6.26 11.24 7.73
N VAL A 138 -5.14 10.79 8.34
CA VAL A 138 -5.02 9.46 8.95
C VAL A 138 -5.41 9.41 10.43
N GLY A 139 -5.92 10.50 11.01
CA GLY A 139 -6.41 10.54 12.40
C GLY A 139 -5.34 10.60 13.48
N LEU A 140 -4.08 10.86 13.13
CA LEU A 140 -2.94 10.87 14.08
C LEU A 140 -2.53 12.28 14.57
N TYR A 141 -3.25 13.33 14.17
CA TYR A 141 -2.87 14.72 14.50
C TYR A 141 -2.74 14.98 16.00
N LYS A 142 -3.64 14.39 16.83
CA LYS A 142 -3.66 14.60 18.29
C LYS A 142 -2.39 14.07 18.97
N VAL A 143 -1.82 12.98 18.46
CA VAL A 143 -0.63 12.30 19.01
C VAL A 143 0.66 12.67 18.28
N ARG A 144 0.65 13.70 17.43
CA ARG A 144 1.78 14.06 16.55
C ARG A 144 3.11 14.31 17.27
N ASN A 145 3.08 14.75 18.51
CA ASN A 145 4.27 15.06 19.31
C ASN A 145 4.73 13.87 20.19
N GLU A 146 3.97 12.77 20.22
CA GLU A 146 4.31 11.58 20.97
C GLU A 146 5.27 10.68 20.19
N LEU A 147 6.05 9.86 20.90
CA LEU A 147 6.98 8.92 20.27
C LEU A 147 6.21 7.79 19.57
N ALA A 148 6.68 7.41 18.39
CA ALA A 148 6.06 6.36 17.60
C ALA A 148 5.99 5.00 18.33
N LYS A 149 7.03 4.66 19.11
CA LYS A 149 7.06 3.41 19.90
C LYS A 149 6.00 3.33 21.00
N ASN A 150 5.48 4.47 21.46
CA ASN A 150 4.47 4.53 22.53
C ASN A 150 3.05 4.45 21.99
N GLN A 151 2.87 4.42 20.67
CA GLN A 151 1.55 4.38 20.06
C GLN A 151 0.98 2.96 20.04
N PRO A 152 -0.34 2.79 20.17
CA PRO A 152 -1.02 1.52 19.90
C PRO A 152 -0.68 0.97 18.52
N HIS A 153 -0.80 -0.36 18.36
CA HIS A 153 -0.44 -1.04 17.09
C HIS A 153 -1.19 -0.48 15.88
N GLY A 154 -2.49 -0.19 16.02
CA GLY A 154 -3.30 0.43 14.97
C GLY A 154 -2.75 1.79 14.54
N TYR A 155 -2.35 2.63 15.50
CA TYR A 155 -1.74 3.94 15.21
C TYR A 155 -0.38 3.81 14.54
N GLN A 156 0.44 2.81 14.91
CA GLN A 156 1.69 2.54 14.23
C GLN A 156 1.48 2.12 12.77
N LYS A 157 0.45 1.31 12.48
CA LYS A 157 0.07 0.97 11.10
C LYS A 157 -0.39 2.20 10.32
N MET A 158 -1.26 3.04 10.90
CA MET A 158 -1.69 4.28 10.27
C MET A 158 -0.54 5.26 10.07
N LEU A 159 0.46 5.27 10.94
CA LEU A 159 1.69 6.03 10.73
C LEU A 159 2.47 5.51 9.50
N GLY A 160 2.48 4.21 9.26
CA GLY A 160 3.01 3.62 8.03
C GLY A 160 2.27 4.11 6.77
N VAL A 161 0.94 4.20 6.84
CA VAL A 161 0.12 4.79 5.75
C VAL A 161 0.46 6.27 5.57
N ALA A 162 0.57 7.05 6.65
CA ALA A 162 0.96 8.47 6.60
C ALA A 162 2.32 8.67 5.92
N ARG A 163 3.30 7.83 6.23
CA ARG A 163 4.62 7.84 5.60
C ARG A 163 4.58 7.50 4.11
N ALA A 164 3.74 6.54 3.71
CA ALA A 164 3.53 6.21 2.32
C ALA A 164 2.82 7.34 1.55
N LEU A 165 1.93 8.11 2.20
CA LEU A 165 1.29 9.29 1.62
C LEU A 165 2.23 10.49 1.47
N ALA A 166 3.26 10.62 2.32
CA ALA A 166 4.20 11.72 2.30
C ALA A 166 5.01 11.82 0.98
N ILE A 167 5.18 10.72 0.25
CA ILE A 167 5.80 10.74 -1.08
C ILE A 167 4.85 11.24 -2.18
N LYS A 168 3.59 11.60 -1.83
CA LYS A 168 2.53 12.01 -2.75
C LYS A 168 2.30 11.00 -3.86
N PRO A 169 1.91 9.77 -3.51
CA PRO A 169 1.74 8.69 -4.48
C PRO A 169 0.50 8.95 -5.34
N GLU A 170 0.56 8.53 -6.61
CA GLU A 170 -0.60 8.41 -7.49
C GLU A 170 -1.22 7.02 -7.38
N LEU A 171 -0.41 6.02 -6.99
CA LEU A 171 -0.84 4.65 -6.67
C LEU A 171 -0.31 4.26 -5.28
N LEU A 172 -1.21 3.89 -4.38
CA LEU A 172 -0.89 3.45 -3.01
C LEU A 172 -1.22 1.97 -2.83
N LEU A 173 -0.22 1.19 -2.43
CA LEU A 173 -0.35 -0.23 -2.12
C LEU A 173 -0.46 -0.41 -0.61
N LEU A 174 -1.58 -0.92 -0.14
CA LEU A 174 -1.86 -1.18 1.28
C LEU A 174 -1.87 -2.68 1.55
N ASP A 175 -0.95 -3.14 2.38
CA ASP A 175 -0.77 -4.56 2.72
C ASP A 175 -1.31 -4.82 4.14
N GLU A 176 -2.52 -5.40 4.24
CA GLU A 176 -3.25 -5.69 5.47
C GLU A 176 -3.31 -4.51 6.47
N PRO A 177 -3.83 -3.35 6.05
CA PRO A 177 -3.77 -2.13 6.85
C PRO A 177 -4.55 -2.22 8.17
N ILE A 178 -5.57 -3.09 8.28
CA ILE A 178 -6.43 -3.20 9.48
C ILE A 178 -6.14 -4.43 10.35
N ALA A 179 -5.18 -5.28 9.96
CA ALA A 179 -4.88 -6.50 10.74
C ALA A 179 -4.45 -6.18 12.17
N GLY A 180 -5.11 -6.81 13.16
CA GLY A 180 -4.82 -6.62 14.59
C GLY A 180 -5.38 -5.34 15.20
N MET A 181 -6.27 -4.63 14.50
CA MET A 181 -6.97 -3.44 15.00
C MET A 181 -8.28 -3.82 15.70
N ASN A 182 -8.69 -2.98 16.66
CA ASN A 182 -10.02 -3.05 17.25
C ASN A 182 -11.09 -2.44 16.30
N PRO A 183 -12.40 -2.63 16.56
CA PRO A 183 -13.45 -2.16 15.66
C PRO A 183 -13.43 -0.65 15.37
N ASP A 184 -13.14 0.19 16.37
CA ASP A 184 -13.09 1.65 16.19
C ASP A 184 -11.89 2.07 15.36
N GLU A 185 -10.74 1.41 15.54
CA GLU A 185 -9.54 1.63 14.71
C GLU A 185 -9.78 1.21 13.26
N ILE A 186 -10.52 0.12 13.03
CA ILE A 186 -10.91 -0.33 11.69
C ILE A 186 -11.76 0.74 11.01
N ASP A 187 -12.78 1.27 11.67
CA ASP A 187 -13.66 2.28 11.11
C ASP A 187 -12.92 3.58 10.77
N ASN A 188 -12.03 4.02 11.64
CA ASN A 188 -11.18 5.17 11.39
C ASN A 188 -10.23 4.94 10.20
N THR A 189 -9.69 3.73 10.07
CA THR A 189 -8.81 3.36 8.95
C THR A 189 -9.56 3.33 7.63
N ILE A 190 -10.76 2.73 7.60
CA ILE A 190 -11.64 2.71 6.43
C ILE A 190 -11.95 4.14 5.97
N GLU A 191 -12.29 5.02 6.92
CA GLU A 191 -12.58 6.42 6.61
C GLU A 191 -11.36 7.16 6.05
N ALA A 192 -10.17 6.94 6.60
CA ALA A 192 -8.93 7.52 6.09
C ALA A 192 -8.60 7.03 4.67
N ILE A 193 -8.83 5.75 4.37
CA ILE A 193 -8.65 5.19 3.01
C ILE A 193 -9.65 5.79 2.03
N LYS A 194 -10.94 5.93 2.41
CA LYS A 194 -11.96 6.58 1.60
C LYS A 194 -11.59 8.03 1.25
N ARG A 195 -11.18 8.82 2.24
CA ARG A 195 -10.73 10.20 2.05
C ARG A 195 -9.51 10.27 1.14
N THR A 196 -8.58 9.34 1.30
CA THR A 196 -7.38 9.26 0.44
C THR A 196 -7.76 9.01 -1.03
N SER A 197 -8.70 8.08 -1.28
CA SER A 197 -9.22 7.83 -2.63
C SER A 197 -9.97 9.05 -3.20
N GLN A 198 -10.76 9.75 -2.39
CA GLN A 198 -11.46 10.99 -2.80
C GLN A 198 -10.51 12.12 -3.20
N LEU A 199 -9.27 12.12 -2.70
CA LEU A 199 -8.21 13.02 -3.14
C LEU A 199 -7.57 12.61 -4.48
N GLY A 200 -8.09 11.56 -5.15
CA GLY A 200 -7.64 11.10 -6.45
C GLY A 200 -6.51 10.07 -6.40
N VAL A 201 -6.14 9.58 -5.22
CA VAL A 201 -5.12 8.51 -5.09
C VAL A 201 -5.75 7.17 -5.45
N THR A 202 -5.16 6.47 -6.41
CA THR A 202 -5.52 5.07 -6.74
C THR A 202 -4.99 4.15 -5.65
N ILE A 203 -5.77 3.16 -5.23
CA ILE A 203 -5.39 2.28 -4.12
C ILE A 203 -5.51 0.82 -4.54
N ILE A 204 -4.49 0.01 -4.26
CA ILE A 204 -4.60 -1.45 -4.25
C ILE A 204 -4.49 -1.91 -2.81
N LEU A 205 -5.50 -2.65 -2.35
CA LEU A 205 -5.68 -3.04 -0.97
C LEU A 205 -5.64 -4.56 -0.85
N VAL A 206 -4.65 -5.11 -0.16
CA VAL A 206 -4.63 -6.52 0.24
C VAL A 206 -5.31 -6.67 1.57
N GLU A 207 -6.40 -7.41 1.63
CA GLU A 207 -7.15 -7.69 2.86
C GLU A 207 -7.99 -8.97 2.74
N HIS A 208 -8.45 -9.44 3.88
CA HIS A 208 -9.37 -10.57 3.98
C HIS A 208 -10.63 -10.22 4.81
N ASN A 209 -10.68 -9.03 5.38
CA ASN A 209 -11.84 -8.53 6.13
C ASN A 209 -12.88 -7.93 5.17
N MET A 210 -14.09 -8.49 5.20
CA MET A 210 -15.16 -8.09 4.29
C MET A 210 -15.60 -6.63 4.45
N LYS A 211 -15.51 -6.06 5.67
CA LYS A 211 -15.93 -4.69 5.96
C LYS A 211 -15.12 -3.67 5.14
N ILE A 212 -13.81 -3.86 5.03
CA ILE A 212 -12.97 -2.96 4.24
C ILE A 212 -13.10 -3.21 2.73
N LEU A 213 -13.47 -4.43 2.31
CA LEU A 213 -13.70 -4.70 0.90
C LEU A 213 -14.92 -3.96 0.34
N GLU A 214 -15.87 -3.56 1.19
CA GLU A 214 -17.05 -2.79 0.78
C GLU A 214 -16.72 -1.40 0.22
N ILE A 215 -15.52 -0.87 0.51
CA ILE A 215 -15.07 0.39 -0.08
C ILE A 215 -14.37 0.21 -1.44
N CYS A 216 -14.11 -1.02 -1.85
CA CYS A 216 -13.47 -1.30 -3.14
C CYS A 216 -14.47 -1.13 -4.29
N ASN A 217 -14.02 -0.56 -5.39
CA ASN A 217 -14.79 -0.52 -6.64
C ASN A 217 -14.88 -1.89 -7.28
N ARG A 218 -13.79 -2.67 -7.15
CA ARG A 218 -13.62 -3.99 -7.71
C ARG A 218 -12.69 -4.82 -6.82
N VAL A 219 -12.88 -6.13 -6.82
CA VAL A 219 -12.06 -7.09 -6.08
C VAL A 219 -11.52 -8.13 -7.04
N VAL A 220 -10.24 -8.42 -6.95
CA VAL A 220 -9.54 -9.50 -7.64
C VAL A 220 -9.22 -10.59 -6.64
N VAL A 221 -9.62 -11.82 -6.95
CA VAL A 221 -9.33 -13.01 -6.14
C VAL A 221 -8.17 -13.76 -6.76
N ILE A 222 -7.16 -14.04 -5.95
CA ILE A 222 -6.02 -14.86 -6.37
C ILE A 222 -5.90 -16.11 -5.51
N ASN A 223 -5.49 -17.21 -6.14
CA ASN A 223 -5.16 -18.45 -5.46
C ASN A 223 -4.03 -19.16 -6.23
N PHE A 224 -3.09 -19.78 -5.51
CA PHE A 224 -1.92 -20.44 -6.10
C PHE A 224 -1.20 -19.60 -7.18
N GLY A 225 -1.08 -18.29 -6.92
CA GLY A 225 -0.38 -17.36 -7.83
C GLY A 225 -1.15 -16.95 -9.09
N GLN A 226 -2.40 -17.34 -9.25
CA GLN A 226 -3.24 -17.05 -10.42
C GLN A 226 -4.48 -16.24 -10.04
N LYS A 227 -4.95 -15.38 -10.95
CA LYS A 227 -6.25 -14.72 -10.82
C LYS A 227 -7.35 -15.75 -11.11
N ILE A 228 -8.27 -15.92 -10.16
CA ILE A 228 -9.42 -16.82 -10.32
C ILE A 228 -10.62 -16.07 -10.90
N VAL A 229 -10.97 -14.95 -10.25
CA VAL A 229 -12.15 -14.17 -10.59
C VAL A 229 -11.91 -12.71 -10.22
N GLU A 230 -12.61 -11.81 -10.88
CA GLU A 230 -12.74 -10.41 -10.52
C GLU A 230 -14.18 -9.95 -10.67
N GLY A 231 -14.60 -9.01 -9.82
CA GLY A 231 -15.96 -8.47 -9.82
C GLY A 231 -16.15 -7.44 -8.71
N THR A 232 -17.37 -6.99 -8.53
CA THR A 232 -17.74 -6.13 -7.40
C THR A 232 -17.62 -6.90 -6.07
N PRO A 233 -17.48 -6.21 -4.94
CA PRO A 233 -17.48 -6.87 -3.63
C PRO A 233 -18.67 -7.83 -3.41
N GLN A 234 -19.84 -7.47 -3.92
CA GLN A 234 -21.04 -8.30 -3.79
C GLN A 234 -20.95 -9.58 -4.63
N GLU A 235 -20.55 -9.47 -5.90
CA GLU A 235 -20.36 -10.63 -6.77
C GLU A 235 -19.33 -11.61 -6.21
N ILE A 236 -18.26 -11.09 -5.62
CA ILE A 236 -17.21 -11.91 -5.01
C ILE A 236 -17.70 -12.65 -3.76
N LYS A 237 -18.52 -12.00 -2.92
CA LYS A 237 -19.13 -12.64 -1.73
C LYS A 237 -19.98 -13.86 -2.07
N GLU A 238 -20.68 -13.82 -3.20
CA GLU A 238 -21.63 -14.85 -3.63
C GLU A 238 -20.99 -15.90 -4.57
N ASN A 239 -19.74 -15.71 -4.97
CA ASN A 239 -19.08 -16.57 -5.96
C ASN A 239 -18.67 -17.93 -5.36
N PRO A 240 -19.16 -19.06 -5.90
CA PRO A 240 -18.87 -20.40 -5.39
C PRO A 240 -17.37 -20.79 -5.43
N GLU A 241 -16.63 -20.31 -6.44
CA GLU A 241 -15.19 -20.58 -6.56
C GLU A 241 -14.41 -19.87 -5.44
N VAL A 242 -14.82 -18.66 -5.07
CA VAL A 242 -14.23 -17.91 -3.95
C VAL A 242 -14.50 -18.64 -2.63
N ILE A 243 -15.76 -19.02 -2.39
CA ILE A 243 -16.16 -19.76 -1.19
C ILE A 243 -15.34 -21.04 -1.07
N LYS A 244 -15.20 -21.80 -2.17
CA LYS A 244 -14.41 -23.04 -2.22
C LYS A 244 -12.93 -22.79 -1.95
N ALA A 245 -12.33 -21.73 -2.48
CA ALA A 245 -10.93 -21.39 -2.28
C ALA A 245 -10.60 -21.07 -0.81
N TYR A 246 -11.56 -20.46 -0.09
CA TYR A 246 -11.41 -20.17 1.35
C TYR A 246 -11.76 -21.36 2.26
N LEU A 247 -12.75 -22.19 1.91
CA LEU A 247 -13.12 -23.38 2.68
C LEU A 247 -12.12 -24.52 2.49
N GLY A 248 -11.49 -24.64 1.30
CA GLY A 248 -10.47 -25.65 1.02
C GLY A 248 -9.16 -25.44 1.78
N SER A 249 -8.89 -24.24 2.29
CA SER A 249 -7.71 -23.92 3.12
C SER A 249 -7.91 -24.21 4.62
N GLY A 250 -9.13 -24.59 5.06
CA GLY A 250 -9.49 -24.80 6.46
C GLY A 250 -9.30 -26.23 6.98
N HIS A 251 -8.87 -27.19 6.15
CA HIS A 251 -8.76 -28.60 6.57
C HIS A 251 -7.36 -29.05 7.02
N ASP A 252 -6.33 -28.18 6.99
CA ASP A 252 -4.95 -28.55 7.38
C ASP A 252 -4.53 -28.08 8.79
N THR A 253 -5.47 -27.73 9.67
CA THR A 253 -5.14 -27.37 11.07
C THR A 253 -5.90 -28.20 12.09
N GLN A 254 -5.86 -29.56 11.94
CA GLN A 254 -6.11 -30.49 13.03
C GLN A 254 -5.25 -31.74 12.80
N HIS A 255 -3.99 -31.68 13.26
CA HIS A 255 -3.26 -32.82 13.82
C HIS A 255 -2.09 -32.31 14.65
#